data_bdd5822fcbd7faba6ced0b4494de0147
#
_entry.id   bdd5822fcbd7faba6ced0b4494de0147
#
_cell.length_a   1.000
_cell.length_b   1.000
_cell.length_c   1.000
_cell.angle_alpha   90.00
_cell.angle_beta   90.00
_cell.angle_gamma   90.00
#
_symmetry.space_group_name_H-M   'P 1'
#
loop_
_entity.id
_entity.type
_entity.pdbx_description
1 polymer ?
#
loop_
_entity_poly.entity_id
_entity_poly.type
_entity_poly.pdbx_seq_one_letter_code
_entity_poly.pdbx_strand_id
1 'polypeptide(L)'
;MSNSIALISLIILIACIAIGFVLKKNVGLIAILAAAIFGSVVGYSDSAIIKGFSSSTFIMLLGVSLLCTIATNNGTLELAAKKFLRLTGGHVLFAPIIMYLIGYIVAAIGPGCVPALGIAAALSLPLGKSTGYNSVMLAAIGQIGSMAGRFSPITPESVLIYNLASEQGITGYQEHTLIYATVTTIILSVIIFLVFKGFQIKEPQSKEKEVLSGFTQKQILTLAGFVVMIVASAFFKRNVGLISFAVAVVLLLANVADEKVVIKGVPWSTLLMVTGIGMLMNIVSDVGGVDLMSNGLASIMTPKTAVAIQGLSAGILSWFSSAIGVVWPTMVPTVRLTLRIGISM
;
A
#
# COMPACT_ATOMS: atom_id res chain seq x y z
N MET A 1 11.67 7.06 -32.12
CA MET A 1 10.59 6.10 -32.43
C MET A 1 9.36 6.87 -32.88
N SER A 2 8.51 6.30 -33.73
CA SER A 2 7.35 7.03 -34.26
C SER A 2 6.29 7.25 -33.17
N ASN A 3 5.65 8.42 -33.15
CA ASN A 3 4.53 8.73 -32.26
C ASN A 3 3.41 7.66 -32.30
N SER A 4 3.33 6.91 -33.41
CA SER A 4 2.36 5.83 -33.56
C SER A 4 2.65 4.64 -32.65
N ILE A 5 3.91 4.24 -32.44
CA ILE A 5 4.27 3.13 -31.52
C ILE A 5 4.00 3.54 -30.08
N ALA A 6 4.34 4.77 -29.71
CA ALA A 6 4.03 5.32 -28.38
C ALA A 6 2.52 5.34 -28.11
N LEU A 7 1.71 5.75 -29.07
CA LEU A 7 0.26 5.75 -28.95
C LEU A 7 -0.30 4.32 -28.83
N ILE A 8 0.17 3.39 -29.65
CA ILE A 8 -0.24 1.98 -29.59
C ILE A 8 0.09 1.39 -28.21
N SER A 9 1.27 1.68 -27.64
CA SER A 9 1.67 1.20 -26.32
C SER A 9 0.74 1.68 -25.22
N LEU A 10 0.28 2.94 -25.27
CA LEU A 10 -0.71 3.47 -24.33
C LEU A 10 -2.08 2.81 -24.49
N ILE A 11 -2.52 2.61 -25.74
CA ILE A 11 -3.79 1.92 -26.00
C ILE A 11 -3.74 0.50 -25.43
N ILE A 12 -2.64 -0.22 -25.59
CA ILE A 12 -2.44 -1.56 -25.03
C ILE A 12 -2.50 -1.51 -23.49
N LEU A 13 -1.83 -0.56 -22.87
CA LEU A 13 -1.86 -0.39 -21.42
C LEU A 13 -3.30 -0.15 -20.90
N ILE A 14 -4.01 0.78 -21.52
CA ILE A 14 -5.41 1.09 -21.16
C ILE A 14 -6.31 -0.13 -21.41
N ALA A 15 -6.12 -0.82 -22.53
CA ALA A 15 -6.86 -2.04 -22.83
C ALA A 15 -6.62 -3.15 -21.80
N CYS A 16 -5.38 -3.35 -21.34
CA CYS A 16 -5.07 -4.32 -20.27
C CYS A 16 -5.83 -3.99 -18.97
N ILE A 17 -5.86 -2.71 -18.58
CA ILE A 17 -6.57 -2.26 -17.39
C ILE A 17 -8.08 -2.47 -17.57
N ALA A 18 -8.64 -2.06 -18.70
CA ALA A 18 -10.06 -2.18 -19.00
C ALA A 18 -10.51 -3.66 -19.05
N ILE A 19 -9.76 -4.52 -19.73
CA ILE A 19 -10.04 -5.96 -19.81
C ILE A 19 -9.98 -6.59 -18.41
N GLY A 20 -8.96 -6.26 -17.62
CA GLY A 20 -8.82 -6.78 -16.27
C GLY A 20 -9.99 -6.36 -15.38
N PHE A 21 -10.46 -5.12 -15.50
CA PHE A 21 -11.61 -4.61 -14.76
C PHE A 21 -12.92 -5.28 -15.21
N VAL A 22 -13.21 -5.29 -16.52
CA VAL A 22 -14.46 -5.84 -17.06
C VAL A 22 -14.57 -7.33 -16.82
N LEU A 23 -13.49 -8.07 -17.07
CA LEU A 23 -13.46 -9.54 -16.90
C LEU A 23 -13.17 -9.96 -15.44
N LYS A 24 -12.93 -9.02 -14.52
CA LYS A 24 -12.55 -9.30 -13.12
C LYS A 24 -11.33 -10.24 -13.03
N LYS A 25 -10.36 -10.05 -13.91
CA LYS A 25 -9.11 -10.82 -13.97
C LYS A 25 -7.94 -9.98 -13.46
N ASN A 26 -6.86 -10.64 -13.06
CA ASN A 26 -5.64 -9.96 -12.63
C ASN A 26 -5.01 -9.21 -13.81
N VAL A 27 -4.97 -7.87 -13.71
CA VAL A 27 -4.40 -7.00 -14.76
C VAL A 27 -2.92 -7.31 -15.01
N GLY A 28 -2.17 -7.75 -13.98
CA GLY A 28 -0.76 -8.11 -14.12
C GLY A 28 -0.53 -9.29 -15.07
N LEU A 29 -1.38 -10.32 -15.02
CA LEU A 29 -1.28 -11.45 -15.96
C LEU A 29 -1.55 -11.03 -17.40
N ILE A 30 -2.54 -10.14 -17.60
CA ILE A 30 -2.87 -9.57 -18.91
C ILE A 30 -1.70 -8.69 -19.38
N ALA A 31 -1.10 -7.91 -18.49
CA ALA A 31 0.04 -7.05 -18.80
C ALA A 31 1.30 -7.86 -19.16
N ILE A 32 1.57 -8.99 -18.50
CA ILE A 32 2.67 -9.90 -18.89
C ILE A 32 2.47 -10.43 -20.31
N LEU A 33 1.26 -10.89 -20.64
CA LEU A 33 0.93 -11.35 -21.97
C LEU A 33 1.10 -10.23 -23.00
N ALA A 34 0.58 -9.05 -22.70
CA ALA A 34 0.69 -7.87 -23.56
C ALA A 34 2.17 -7.45 -23.74
N ALA A 35 2.96 -7.47 -22.67
CA ALA A 35 4.40 -7.18 -22.74
C ALA A 35 5.15 -8.20 -23.64
N ALA A 36 4.82 -9.48 -23.52
CA ALA A 36 5.43 -10.52 -24.36
C ALA A 36 5.09 -10.32 -25.84
N ILE A 37 3.81 -10.11 -26.18
CA ILE A 37 3.37 -9.95 -27.57
C ILE A 37 3.86 -8.62 -28.15
N PHE A 38 3.57 -7.51 -27.49
CA PHE A 38 3.90 -6.17 -27.98
C PHE A 38 5.42 -5.96 -28.00
N GLY A 39 6.13 -6.38 -26.95
CA GLY A 39 7.59 -6.30 -26.92
C GLY A 39 8.25 -7.04 -28.08
N SER A 40 7.80 -8.27 -28.38
CA SER A 40 8.31 -9.05 -29.52
C SER A 40 8.01 -8.36 -30.85
N VAL A 41 6.81 -7.79 -31.05
CA VAL A 41 6.43 -7.06 -32.27
C VAL A 41 7.28 -5.80 -32.48
N VAL A 42 7.66 -5.12 -31.38
CA VAL A 42 8.51 -3.90 -31.44
C VAL A 42 10.00 -4.24 -31.53
N GLY A 43 10.36 -5.53 -31.45
CA GLY A 43 11.73 -6.01 -31.64
C GLY A 43 12.54 -6.17 -30.38
N TYR A 44 11.91 -6.23 -29.19
CA TYR A 44 12.59 -6.58 -27.93
C TYR A 44 12.89 -8.08 -27.89
N SER A 45 14.08 -8.43 -27.40
CA SER A 45 14.39 -9.81 -27.08
C SER A 45 13.65 -10.28 -25.82
N ASP A 46 13.41 -11.58 -25.68
CA ASP A 46 12.78 -12.17 -24.48
C ASP A 46 13.51 -11.74 -23.21
N SER A 47 14.84 -11.69 -23.25
CA SER A 47 15.66 -11.23 -22.12
C SER A 47 15.36 -9.78 -21.72
N ALA A 48 15.15 -8.89 -22.71
CA ALA A 48 14.83 -7.49 -22.45
C ALA A 48 13.41 -7.36 -21.86
N ILE A 49 12.44 -8.13 -22.35
CA ILE A 49 11.08 -8.17 -21.83
C ILE A 49 11.07 -8.67 -20.38
N ILE A 50 11.77 -9.78 -20.10
CA ILE A 50 11.88 -10.37 -18.77
C ILE A 50 12.57 -9.41 -17.79
N LYS A 51 13.58 -8.65 -18.24
CA LYS A 51 14.28 -7.65 -17.42
C LYS A 51 13.34 -6.56 -16.88
N GLY A 52 12.22 -6.29 -17.54
CA GLY A 52 11.18 -5.41 -17.05
C GLY A 52 10.46 -5.94 -15.78
N PHE A 53 10.61 -7.23 -15.45
CA PHE A 53 10.17 -7.77 -14.18
C PHE A 53 11.11 -7.30 -13.06
N SER A 54 10.64 -6.37 -12.25
CA SER A 54 11.41 -5.86 -11.11
C SER A 54 11.57 -6.91 -10.02
N SER A 55 12.64 -7.72 -10.09
CA SER A 55 12.96 -8.71 -9.07
C SER A 55 13.17 -8.10 -7.69
N SER A 56 13.73 -6.89 -7.63
CA SER A 56 13.88 -6.14 -6.38
C SER A 56 12.54 -5.84 -5.72
N THR A 57 11.59 -5.32 -6.50
CA THR A 57 10.24 -5.02 -6.00
C THR A 57 9.51 -6.30 -5.60
N PHE A 58 9.63 -7.37 -6.40
CA PHE A 58 9.02 -8.66 -6.09
C PHE A 58 9.52 -9.23 -4.76
N ILE A 59 10.85 -9.34 -4.57
CA ILE A 59 11.46 -9.85 -3.32
C ILE A 59 11.07 -8.99 -2.12
N MET A 60 10.99 -7.70 -2.30
CA MET A 60 10.59 -6.79 -1.22
C MET A 60 9.13 -6.99 -0.82
N LEU A 61 8.21 -6.98 -1.78
CA LEU A 61 6.80 -7.23 -1.50
C LEU A 61 6.59 -8.63 -0.90
N LEU A 62 7.27 -9.64 -1.43
CA LEU A 62 7.19 -11.02 -0.93
C LEU A 62 7.72 -11.13 0.51
N GLY A 63 8.92 -10.61 0.79
CA GLY A 63 9.55 -10.73 2.10
C GLY A 63 8.73 -10.07 3.20
N VAL A 64 8.29 -8.83 2.98
CA VAL A 64 7.43 -8.13 3.95
C VAL A 64 6.08 -8.84 4.09
N SER A 65 5.48 -9.29 2.99
CA SER A 65 4.20 -10.02 3.04
C SER A 65 4.28 -11.33 3.82
N LEU A 66 5.37 -12.09 3.68
CA LEU A 66 5.58 -13.32 4.45
C LEU A 66 5.62 -13.04 5.96
N LEU A 67 6.44 -12.07 6.38
CA LEU A 67 6.55 -11.69 7.80
C LEU A 67 5.20 -11.21 8.35
N CYS A 68 4.50 -10.38 7.59
CA CYS A 68 3.19 -9.87 7.98
C CYS A 68 2.13 -10.97 8.04
N THR A 69 2.17 -11.93 7.11
CA THR A 69 1.25 -13.06 7.11
C THR A 69 1.48 -13.96 8.33
N ILE A 70 2.73 -14.19 8.74
CA ILE A 70 3.05 -14.89 10.00
C ILE A 70 2.39 -14.16 11.18
N ALA A 71 2.57 -12.85 11.28
CA ALA A 71 2.06 -12.05 12.39
C ALA A 71 0.52 -11.96 12.42
N THR A 72 -0.12 -11.95 11.25
CA THR A 72 -1.58 -11.99 11.15
C THR A 72 -2.11 -13.37 11.53
N ASN A 73 -1.48 -14.42 11.01
CA ASN A 73 -1.94 -15.80 11.17
C ASN A 73 -1.87 -16.28 12.62
N ASN A 74 -0.80 -15.94 13.34
CA ASN A 74 -0.64 -16.30 14.76
C ASN A 74 -1.32 -15.30 15.72
N GLY A 75 -2.06 -14.31 15.21
CA GLY A 75 -2.80 -13.32 16.00
C GLY A 75 -1.93 -12.26 16.70
N THR A 76 -0.64 -12.16 16.36
CA THR A 76 0.27 -11.19 16.99
C THR A 76 -0.21 -9.76 16.77
N LEU A 77 -0.57 -9.40 15.54
CA LEU A 77 -1.02 -8.03 15.22
C LEU A 77 -2.34 -7.69 15.89
N GLU A 78 -3.28 -8.63 15.92
CA GLU A 78 -4.57 -8.44 16.58
C GLU A 78 -4.42 -8.25 18.10
N LEU A 79 -3.63 -9.13 18.75
CA LEU A 79 -3.41 -9.03 20.20
C LEU A 79 -2.61 -7.77 20.56
N ALA A 80 -1.64 -7.37 19.74
CA ALA A 80 -0.89 -6.13 19.94
C ALA A 80 -1.83 -4.91 19.85
N ALA A 81 -2.71 -4.87 18.86
CA ALA A 81 -3.70 -3.81 18.70
C ALA A 81 -4.70 -3.76 19.86
N LYS A 82 -5.21 -4.92 20.31
CA LYS A 82 -6.08 -5.01 21.50
C LYS A 82 -5.38 -4.52 22.77
N LYS A 83 -4.12 -4.87 22.96
CA LYS A 83 -3.34 -4.38 24.13
C LYS A 83 -3.07 -2.89 24.04
N PHE A 84 -2.76 -2.37 22.86
CA PHE A 84 -2.61 -0.93 22.63
C PHE A 84 -3.91 -0.18 22.98
N LEU A 85 -5.06 -0.70 22.54
CA LEU A 85 -6.37 -0.17 22.90
C LEU A 85 -6.57 -0.08 24.42
N ARG A 86 -6.11 -1.09 25.18
CA ARG A 86 -6.26 -1.14 26.63
C ARG A 86 -5.37 -0.15 27.39
N LEU A 87 -4.20 0.22 26.83
CA LEU A 87 -3.27 1.18 27.45
C LEU A 87 -3.89 2.56 27.68
N THR A 88 -4.95 2.90 26.95
CA THR A 88 -5.63 4.21 27.06
C THR A 88 -6.58 4.32 28.25
N GLY A 89 -6.57 3.35 29.16
CA GLY A 89 -7.31 3.41 30.42
C GLY A 89 -8.84 3.36 30.29
N GLY A 90 -9.38 3.08 29.11
CA GLY A 90 -10.83 2.96 28.88
C GLY A 90 -11.58 4.30 28.80
N HIS A 91 -10.86 5.41 28.61
CA HIS A 91 -11.50 6.70 28.36
C HIS A 91 -12.19 6.69 27.00
N VAL A 92 -13.51 6.66 27.03
CA VAL A 92 -14.39 6.53 25.85
C VAL A 92 -14.07 7.59 24.78
N LEU A 93 -13.77 8.82 25.19
CA LEU A 93 -13.49 9.93 24.29
C LEU A 93 -12.30 9.70 23.35
N PHE A 94 -11.34 8.87 23.75
CA PHE A 94 -10.16 8.58 22.92
C PHE A 94 -10.36 7.44 21.92
N ALA A 95 -11.50 6.74 21.93
CA ALA A 95 -11.74 5.59 21.06
C ALA A 95 -11.53 5.88 19.56
N PRO A 96 -11.99 7.01 18.98
CA PRO A 96 -11.69 7.35 17.58
C PRO A 96 -10.20 7.58 17.32
N ILE A 97 -9.51 8.28 18.24
CA ILE A 97 -8.06 8.55 18.14
C ILE A 97 -7.29 7.24 18.19
N ILE A 98 -7.67 6.34 19.08
CA ILE A 98 -7.04 5.02 19.20
C ILE A 98 -7.24 4.19 17.95
N MET A 99 -8.44 4.19 17.38
CA MET A 99 -8.71 3.48 16.14
C MET A 99 -7.86 4.02 14.99
N TYR A 100 -7.71 5.35 14.90
CA TYR A 100 -6.79 5.97 13.95
C TYR A 100 -5.35 5.49 14.15
N LEU A 101 -4.85 5.55 15.40
CA LEU A 101 -3.49 5.14 15.74
C LEU A 101 -3.24 3.66 15.50
N ILE A 102 -4.21 2.79 15.79
CA ILE A 102 -4.10 1.35 15.49
C ILE A 102 -3.95 1.14 13.98
N GLY A 103 -4.82 1.74 13.17
CA GLY A 103 -4.73 1.65 11.72
C GLY A 103 -3.38 2.19 11.21
N TYR A 104 -2.98 3.36 11.69
CA TYR A 104 -1.71 4.00 11.35
C TYR A 104 -0.50 3.14 11.71
N ILE A 105 -0.38 2.74 12.97
CA ILE A 105 0.79 2.00 13.48
C ILE A 105 0.88 0.63 12.83
N VAL A 106 -0.24 -0.11 12.75
CA VAL A 106 -0.24 -1.44 12.10
C VAL A 106 0.19 -1.33 10.64
N ALA A 107 -0.32 -0.35 9.90
CA ALA A 107 0.12 -0.14 8.53
C ALA A 107 1.59 0.27 8.44
N ALA A 108 2.05 1.17 9.33
CA ALA A 108 3.38 1.77 9.30
C ALA A 108 4.53 0.81 9.67
N ILE A 109 4.26 -0.22 10.46
CA ILE A 109 5.28 -1.21 10.91
C ILE A 109 5.72 -2.14 9.76
N GLY A 110 4.96 -2.19 8.66
CA GLY A 110 5.35 -2.99 7.50
C GLY A 110 4.20 -3.68 6.77
N PRO A 111 3.11 -4.16 7.45
CA PRO A 111 2.02 -4.86 6.77
C PRO A 111 1.34 -4.06 5.65
N GLY A 112 1.44 -2.74 5.70
CA GLY A 112 0.70 -1.88 4.79
C GLY A 112 -0.79 -1.78 5.13
N CYS A 113 -1.58 -1.21 4.22
CA CYS A 113 -2.96 -0.88 4.56
C CYS A 113 -3.91 -2.09 4.60
N VAL A 114 -3.65 -3.18 3.87
CA VAL A 114 -4.61 -4.30 3.75
C VAL A 114 -4.79 -5.07 5.06
N PRO A 115 -3.74 -5.55 5.74
CA PRO A 115 -3.89 -6.15 7.07
C PRO A 115 -4.42 -5.17 8.13
N ALA A 116 -3.99 -3.92 8.08
CA ALA A 116 -4.46 -2.88 8.99
C ALA A 116 -5.97 -2.64 8.87
N LEU A 117 -6.52 -2.69 7.64
CA LEU A 117 -7.95 -2.63 7.38
C LEU A 117 -8.71 -3.75 8.08
N GLY A 118 -8.24 -4.98 7.96
CA GLY A 118 -8.85 -6.15 8.60
C GLY A 118 -8.89 -6.01 10.13
N ILE A 119 -7.79 -5.57 10.72
CA ILE A 119 -7.68 -5.36 12.18
C ILE A 119 -8.60 -4.21 12.63
N ALA A 120 -8.59 -3.08 11.93
CA ALA A 120 -9.46 -1.96 12.25
C ALA A 120 -10.95 -2.35 12.17
N ALA A 121 -11.35 -3.11 11.14
CA ALA A 121 -12.70 -3.62 11.00
C ALA A 121 -13.08 -4.58 12.15
N ALA A 122 -12.19 -5.51 12.50
CA ALA A 122 -12.44 -6.49 13.57
C ALA A 122 -12.58 -5.82 14.96
N LEU A 123 -11.80 -4.77 15.24
CA LEU A 123 -11.83 -4.06 16.51
C LEU A 123 -12.96 -3.03 16.61
N SER A 124 -13.48 -2.55 15.50
CA SER A 124 -14.47 -1.47 15.48
C SER A 124 -15.80 -1.86 16.14
N LEU A 125 -16.26 -3.12 15.94
CA LEU A 125 -17.52 -3.59 16.47
C LEU A 125 -17.49 -3.75 18.01
N PRO A 126 -16.55 -4.50 18.60
CA PRO A 126 -16.45 -4.61 20.05
C PRO A 126 -16.18 -3.25 20.72
N LEU A 127 -15.34 -2.41 20.11
CA LEU A 127 -15.07 -1.09 20.66
C LEU A 127 -16.30 -0.19 20.61
N GLY A 128 -17.06 -0.21 19.50
CA GLY A 128 -18.30 0.55 19.38
C GLY A 128 -19.34 0.13 20.42
N LYS A 129 -19.49 -1.17 20.69
CA LYS A 129 -20.38 -1.69 21.73
C LYS A 129 -19.96 -1.28 23.14
N SER A 130 -18.67 -1.29 23.44
CA SER A 130 -18.14 -0.95 24.77
C SER A 130 -18.07 0.55 25.05
N THR A 131 -17.98 1.38 24.00
CA THR A 131 -17.82 2.83 24.13
C THR A 131 -19.08 3.62 23.78
N GLY A 132 -20.04 3.00 23.09
CA GLY A 132 -21.25 3.68 22.58
C GLY A 132 -21.04 4.44 21.26
N TYR A 133 -19.83 4.43 20.69
CA TYR A 133 -19.58 5.01 19.38
C TYR A 133 -20.14 4.16 18.23
N ASN A 134 -20.41 4.81 17.11
CA ASN A 134 -20.80 4.10 15.90
C ASN A 134 -19.62 3.26 15.38
N SER A 135 -19.80 1.93 15.28
CA SER A 135 -18.75 1.01 14.86
C SER A 135 -18.29 1.25 13.42
N VAL A 136 -19.17 1.71 12.52
CA VAL A 136 -18.79 2.04 11.13
C VAL A 136 -17.89 3.27 11.10
N MET A 137 -18.18 4.28 11.93
CA MET A 137 -17.32 5.45 12.09
C MET A 137 -15.93 5.05 12.59
N LEU A 138 -15.86 4.19 13.63
CA LEU A 138 -14.59 3.72 14.16
C LEU A 138 -13.80 2.91 13.12
N ALA A 139 -14.47 2.04 12.36
CA ALA A 139 -13.84 1.30 11.27
C ALA A 139 -13.28 2.23 10.19
N ALA A 140 -14.07 3.23 9.77
CA ALA A 140 -13.65 4.22 8.78
C ALA A 140 -12.44 5.04 9.26
N ILE A 141 -12.44 5.50 10.53
CA ILE A 141 -11.32 6.25 11.10
C ILE A 141 -10.06 5.36 11.18
N GLY A 142 -10.18 4.09 11.60
CA GLY A 142 -9.06 3.16 11.60
C GLY A 142 -8.50 2.88 10.19
N GLN A 143 -9.38 2.74 9.21
CA GLN A 143 -9.00 2.62 7.81
C GLN A 143 -8.28 3.87 7.29
N ILE A 144 -8.78 5.05 7.61
CA ILE A 144 -8.14 6.32 7.23
C ILE A 144 -6.75 6.44 7.85
N GLY A 145 -6.57 6.02 9.12
CA GLY A 145 -5.25 5.95 9.74
C GLY A 145 -4.28 5.05 8.97
N SER A 146 -4.75 3.88 8.49
CA SER A 146 -3.91 2.98 7.70
C SER A 146 -3.48 3.57 6.36
N MET A 147 -4.27 4.48 5.79
CA MET A 147 -3.92 5.19 4.55
C MET A 147 -2.73 6.13 4.73
N ALA A 148 -2.49 6.69 5.91
CA ALA A 148 -1.28 7.45 6.20
C ALA A 148 -0.11 6.53 6.54
N GLY A 149 -0.32 5.55 7.42
CA GLY A 149 0.73 4.61 7.85
C GLY A 149 1.41 3.87 6.71
N ARG A 150 0.69 3.58 5.62
CA ARG A 150 1.22 2.92 4.42
C ARG A 150 2.37 3.67 3.73
N PHE A 151 2.53 4.97 3.99
CA PHE A 151 3.64 5.77 3.46
C PHE A 151 4.89 5.75 4.35
N SER A 152 4.90 4.97 5.44
CA SER A 152 6.12 4.72 6.21
C SER A 152 7.20 4.13 5.32
N PRO A 153 8.50 4.55 5.46
CA PRO A 153 9.58 4.10 4.58
C PRO A 153 9.83 2.59 4.52
N ILE A 154 9.32 1.84 5.50
CA ILE A 154 9.49 0.37 5.59
C ILE A 154 8.33 -0.41 5.00
N THR A 155 7.29 0.25 4.51
CA THR A 155 6.14 -0.43 3.90
C THR A 155 6.38 -0.77 2.43
N PRO A 156 5.80 -1.87 1.92
CA PRO A 156 5.89 -2.24 0.52
C PRO A 156 5.39 -1.14 -0.42
N GLU A 157 4.32 -0.46 -0.01
CA GLU A 157 3.72 0.62 -0.78
C GLU A 157 4.65 1.82 -0.94
N SER A 158 5.24 2.28 0.17
CA SER A 158 6.15 3.43 0.15
C SER A 158 7.39 3.14 -0.68
N VAL A 159 7.93 1.92 -0.56
CA VAL A 159 9.13 1.54 -1.31
C VAL A 159 8.84 1.36 -2.80
N LEU A 160 7.66 0.86 -3.17
CA LEU A 160 7.25 0.82 -4.57
C LEU A 160 7.23 2.23 -5.18
N ILE A 161 6.58 3.19 -4.51
CA ILE A 161 6.52 4.58 -4.95
C ILE A 161 7.93 5.17 -5.04
N TYR A 162 8.79 4.88 -4.05
CA TYR A 162 10.18 5.36 -4.04
C TYR A 162 10.97 4.85 -5.25
N ASN A 163 10.86 3.58 -5.58
CA ASN A 163 11.55 3.01 -6.74
C ASN A 163 11.08 3.68 -8.04
N LEU A 164 9.76 3.76 -8.24
CA LEU A 164 9.16 4.41 -9.41
C LEU A 164 9.55 5.88 -9.55
N ALA A 165 9.62 6.63 -8.44
CA ALA A 165 9.98 8.04 -8.45
C ALA A 165 11.50 8.22 -8.66
N SER A 166 12.34 7.36 -8.07
CA SER A 166 13.79 7.42 -8.23
C SER A 166 14.21 7.12 -9.68
N GLU A 167 13.51 6.27 -10.40
CA GLU A 167 13.68 6.05 -11.84
C GLU A 167 13.43 7.34 -12.64
N GLN A 168 12.59 8.24 -12.12
CA GLN A 168 12.34 9.58 -12.69
C GLN A 168 13.29 10.66 -12.15
N GLY A 169 14.29 10.29 -11.32
CA GLY A 169 15.23 11.21 -10.70
C GLY A 169 14.62 12.03 -9.54
N ILE A 170 13.51 11.60 -8.98
CA ILE A 170 12.82 12.25 -7.85
C ILE A 170 13.21 11.50 -6.57
N THR A 171 13.88 12.20 -5.65
CA THR A 171 14.35 11.63 -4.37
C THR A 171 14.08 12.58 -3.21
N GLY A 172 14.22 12.11 -1.96
CA GLY A 172 14.13 12.96 -0.76
C GLY A 172 12.72 13.41 -0.34
N TYR A 173 11.67 12.86 -0.93
CA TYR A 173 10.28 13.27 -0.65
C TYR A 173 9.55 12.39 0.37
N GLN A 174 10.13 11.26 0.79
CA GLN A 174 9.44 10.23 1.59
C GLN A 174 8.87 10.77 2.91
N GLU A 175 9.67 11.52 3.66
CA GLU A 175 9.25 12.10 4.93
C GLU A 175 8.11 13.10 4.74
N HIS A 176 8.22 13.95 3.73
CA HIS A 176 7.17 14.92 3.40
C HIS A 176 5.87 14.22 3.00
N THR A 177 5.93 13.14 2.22
CA THR A 177 4.75 12.37 1.84
C THR A 177 4.06 11.76 3.05
N LEU A 178 4.82 11.21 4.00
CA LEU A 178 4.28 10.67 5.24
C LEU A 178 3.59 11.76 6.07
N ILE A 179 4.23 12.94 6.19
CA ILE A 179 3.68 14.07 6.94
C ILE A 179 2.39 14.56 6.29
N TYR A 180 2.39 14.82 4.97
CA TYR A 180 1.19 15.30 4.26
C TYR A 180 0.06 14.27 4.29
N ALA A 181 0.36 12.99 4.11
CA ALA A 181 -0.62 11.92 4.23
C ALA A 181 -1.21 11.88 5.65
N THR A 182 -0.37 12.01 6.68
CA THR A 182 -0.82 12.04 8.08
C THR A 182 -1.74 13.23 8.36
N VAL A 183 -1.35 14.43 7.97
CA VAL A 183 -2.17 15.63 8.15
C VAL A 183 -3.50 15.50 7.41
N THR A 184 -3.47 15.08 6.15
CA THR A 184 -4.69 14.93 5.32
C THR A 184 -5.64 13.88 5.93
N THR A 185 -5.11 12.76 6.40
CA THR A 185 -5.92 11.70 6.99
C THR A 185 -6.46 12.06 8.38
N ILE A 186 -5.74 12.87 9.16
CA ILE A 186 -6.27 13.44 10.40
C ILE A 186 -7.46 14.36 10.09
N ILE A 187 -7.32 15.28 9.13
CA ILE A 187 -8.43 16.15 8.70
C ILE A 187 -9.63 15.31 8.25
N LEU A 188 -9.40 14.30 7.42
CA LEU A 188 -10.46 13.42 6.95
C LEU A 188 -11.13 12.64 8.10
N SER A 189 -10.34 12.19 9.08
CA SER A 189 -10.88 11.53 10.28
C SER A 189 -11.77 12.44 11.12
N VAL A 190 -11.39 13.73 11.25
CA VAL A 190 -12.22 14.74 11.89
C VAL A 190 -13.53 14.95 11.11
N ILE A 191 -13.47 15.04 9.79
CA ILE A 191 -14.66 15.17 8.94
C ILE A 191 -15.59 13.96 9.15
N ILE A 192 -15.06 12.73 9.10
CA ILE A 192 -15.85 11.51 9.36
C ILE A 192 -16.46 11.55 10.76
N PHE A 193 -15.70 11.94 11.77
CA PHE A 193 -16.20 12.07 13.14
C PHE A 193 -17.39 13.05 13.22
N LEU A 194 -17.30 14.20 12.54
CA LEU A 194 -18.38 15.19 12.48
C LEU A 194 -19.61 14.68 11.71
N VAL A 195 -19.40 14.06 10.54
CA VAL A 195 -20.46 13.51 9.69
C VAL A 195 -21.26 12.44 10.44
N PHE A 196 -20.59 11.58 11.18
CA PHE A 196 -21.23 10.55 12.00
C PHE A 196 -21.73 11.06 13.36
N LYS A 197 -21.66 12.38 13.60
CA LYS A 197 -22.03 13.00 14.87
C LYS A 197 -21.34 12.32 16.06
N GLY A 198 -20.03 12.12 15.96
CA GLY A 198 -19.22 11.41 16.96
C GLY A 198 -19.25 12.01 18.38
N PHE A 199 -19.75 13.22 18.54
CA PHE A 199 -20.02 13.85 19.84
C PHE A 199 -21.31 13.33 20.51
N GLN A 200 -22.19 12.61 19.77
CA GLN A 200 -23.41 12.01 20.30
C GLN A 200 -23.16 10.53 20.64
N ILE A 201 -22.50 10.30 21.77
CA ILE A 201 -22.19 8.96 22.24
C ILE A 201 -23.47 8.33 22.79
N LYS A 202 -23.78 7.11 22.37
CA LYS A 202 -24.89 6.30 22.93
C LYS A 202 -24.44 5.62 24.22
N GLU A 203 -25.40 5.17 25.03
CA GLU A 203 -25.04 4.35 26.17
C GLU A 203 -24.32 3.07 25.74
N PRO A 204 -23.24 2.70 26.43
CA PRO A 204 -22.49 1.48 26.13
C PRO A 204 -23.40 0.23 26.26
N GLN A 205 -23.38 -0.62 25.25
CA GLN A 205 -24.17 -1.86 25.23
C GLN A 205 -23.52 -3.01 26.02
N SER A 206 -22.24 -2.91 26.35
CA SER A 206 -21.50 -3.93 27.08
C SER A 206 -20.48 -3.26 28.00
N LYS A 207 -20.47 -3.68 29.26
CA LYS A 207 -19.45 -3.32 30.26
C LYS A 207 -18.38 -4.41 30.42
N GLU A 208 -18.47 -5.50 29.67
CA GLU A 208 -17.51 -6.59 29.76
C GLU A 208 -16.12 -6.13 29.29
N LYS A 209 -15.19 -6.14 30.24
CA LYS A 209 -13.76 -5.96 29.93
C LYS A 209 -13.22 -7.30 29.42
N GLU A 210 -12.98 -7.41 28.12
CA GLU A 210 -12.30 -8.58 27.55
C GLU A 210 -10.97 -8.82 28.31
N VAL A 211 -10.82 -9.98 28.92
CA VAL A 211 -9.56 -10.36 29.58
C VAL A 211 -8.56 -10.73 28.48
N LEU A 212 -7.60 -9.83 28.21
CA LEU A 212 -6.56 -10.10 27.23
C LEU A 212 -5.52 -11.06 27.80
N SER A 213 -5.26 -12.13 27.07
CA SER A 213 -4.18 -13.07 27.36
C SER A 213 -2.79 -12.43 27.25
N GLY A 214 -1.79 -13.03 27.88
CA GLY A 214 -0.39 -12.72 27.63
C GLY A 214 0.00 -13.05 26.18
N PHE A 215 1.09 -12.46 25.70
CA PHE A 215 1.67 -12.91 24.45
C PHE A 215 2.22 -14.32 24.61
N THR A 216 1.93 -15.19 23.67
CA THR A 216 2.55 -16.52 23.58
C THR A 216 4.01 -16.38 23.14
N GLN A 217 4.83 -17.43 23.35
CA GLN A 217 6.22 -17.43 22.88
C GLN A 217 6.33 -17.20 21.36
N LYS A 218 5.41 -17.77 20.58
CA LYS A 218 5.35 -17.58 19.12
C LYS A 218 5.10 -16.11 18.76
N GLN A 219 4.19 -15.46 19.47
CA GLN A 219 3.90 -14.04 19.25
C GLN A 219 5.06 -13.13 19.69
N ILE A 220 5.74 -13.46 20.79
CA ILE A 220 6.94 -12.72 21.21
C ILE A 220 8.06 -12.85 20.18
N LEU A 221 8.31 -14.05 19.65
CA LEU A 221 9.28 -14.25 18.58
C LEU A 221 8.93 -13.46 17.32
N THR A 222 7.64 -13.41 16.97
CA THR A 222 7.17 -12.60 15.84
C THR A 222 7.41 -11.11 16.05
N LEU A 223 7.10 -10.57 17.24
CA LEU A 223 7.38 -9.18 17.60
C LEU A 223 8.89 -8.88 17.56
N ALA A 224 9.71 -9.80 18.10
CA ALA A 224 11.17 -9.68 18.02
C ALA A 224 11.64 -9.66 16.55
N GLY A 225 11.04 -10.46 15.68
CA GLY A 225 11.28 -10.44 14.25
C GLY A 225 11.02 -9.08 13.60
N PHE A 226 9.92 -8.40 13.95
CA PHE A 226 9.67 -7.02 13.49
C PHE A 226 10.71 -6.03 14.01
N VAL A 227 11.10 -6.15 15.28
CA VAL A 227 12.16 -5.30 15.86
C VAL A 227 13.47 -5.51 15.11
N VAL A 228 13.85 -6.77 14.85
CA VAL A 228 15.06 -7.10 14.06
C VAL A 228 14.97 -6.51 12.67
N MET A 229 13.83 -6.64 11.98
CA MET A 229 13.60 -6.06 10.66
C MET A 229 13.81 -4.54 10.68
N ILE A 230 13.18 -3.83 11.62
CA ILE A 230 13.26 -2.37 11.74
C ILE A 230 14.70 -1.94 12.02
N VAL A 231 15.33 -2.53 13.04
CA VAL A 231 16.70 -2.22 13.45
C VAL A 231 17.69 -2.51 12.32
N ALA A 232 17.62 -3.70 11.73
CA ALA A 232 18.51 -4.08 10.65
C ALA A 232 18.35 -3.19 9.41
N SER A 233 17.12 -2.80 9.06
CA SER A 233 16.87 -1.89 7.93
C SER A 233 17.41 -0.48 8.20
N ALA A 234 17.22 0.03 9.41
CA ALA A 234 17.68 1.37 9.79
C ALA A 234 19.21 1.48 9.91
N PHE A 235 19.85 0.52 10.58
CA PHE A 235 21.29 0.59 10.86
C PHE A 235 22.15 0.09 9.71
N PHE A 236 21.77 -1.00 9.05
CA PHE A 236 22.58 -1.60 7.98
C PHE A 236 22.22 -1.08 6.59
N LYS A 237 21.21 -0.22 6.46
CA LYS A 237 20.72 0.32 5.17
C LYS A 237 20.49 -0.76 4.11
N ARG A 238 20.10 -1.96 4.55
CA ARG A 238 19.84 -3.10 3.67
C ARG A 238 18.39 -3.08 3.19
N ASN A 239 18.16 -3.76 2.09
CA ASN A 239 16.81 -3.89 1.52
C ASN A 239 15.84 -4.53 2.55
N VAL A 240 14.79 -3.81 2.90
CA VAL A 240 13.77 -4.22 3.90
C VAL A 240 13.17 -5.58 3.55
N GLY A 241 12.93 -5.84 2.26
CA GLY A 241 12.35 -7.09 1.79
C GLY A 241 13.24 -8.30 2.04
N LEU A 242 14.56 -8.18 1.79
CA LEU A 242 15.51 -9.26 2.05
C LEU A 242 15.62 -9.56 3.56
N ILE A 243 15.64 -8.51 4.39
CA ILE A 243 15.65 -8.69 5.85
C ILE A 243 14.36 -9.34 6.32
N SER A 244 13.20 -8.85 5.85
CA SER A 244 11.90 -9.41 6.19
C SER A 244 11.79 -10.86 5.75
N PHE A 245 12.31 -11.19 4.57
CA PHE A 245 12.35 -12.56 4.05
C PHE A 245 13.20 -13.47 4.94
N ALA A 246 14.42 -13.02 5.30
CA ALA A 246 15.29 -13.79 6.20
C ALA A 246 14.64 -14.00 7.57
N VAL A 247 14.06 -12.96 8.16
CA VAL A 247 13.34 -13.05 9.45
C VAL A 247 12.15 -14.01 9.32
N ALA A 248 11.35 -13.90 8.25
CA ALA A 248 10.22 -14.79 8.04
C ALA A 248 10.64 -16.26 7.95
N VAL A 249 11.72 -16.57 7.21
CA VAL A 249 12.26 -17.93 7.12
C VAL A 249 12.72 -18.43 8.49
N VAL A 250 13.45 -17.64 9.27
CA VAL A 250 13.85 -18.01 10.63
C VAL A 250 12.65 -18.31 11.52
N LEU A 251 11.59 -17.50 11.46
CA LEU A 251 10.36 -17.74 12.22
C LEU A 251 9.65 -19.02 11.77
N LEU A 252 9.63 -19.33 10.48
CA LEU A 252 9.07 -20.57 9.96
C LEU A 252 9.87 -21.80 10.42
N LEU A 253 11.20 -21.73 10.37
CA LEU A 253 12.09 -22.78 10.89
C LEU A 253 11.90 -22.99 12.40
N ALA A 254 11.59 -21.93 13.15
CA ALA A 254 11.23 -22.01 14.56
C ALA A 254 9.78 -22.48 14.81
N ASN A 255 9.05 -22.94 13.79
CA ASN A 255 7.66 -23.40 13.87
C ASN A 255 6.70 -22.36 14.50
N VAL A 256 6.93 -21.07 14.26
CA VAL A 256 6.07 -19.99 14.76
C VAL A 256 4.72 -19.97 14.06
N ALA A 257 4.69 -20.36 12.78
CA ALA A 257 3.48 -20.50 11.97
C ALA A 257 3.60 -21.68 11.01
N ASP A 258 2.48 -22.16 10.46
CA ASP A 258 2.47 -23.17 9.41
C ASP A 258 2.90 -22.56 8.07
N GLU A 259 3.95 -23.11 7.46
CA GLU A 259 4.52 -22.63 6.20
C GLU A 259 3.48 -22.59 5.08
N LYS A 260 2.66 -23.65 4.93
CA LYS A 260 1.67 -23.73 3.85
C LYS A 260 0.62 -22.65 3.98
N VAL A 261 0.20 -22.36 5.22
CA VAL A 261 -0.78 -21.32 5.51
C VAL A 261 -0.17 -19.94 5.24
N VAL A 262 1.09 -19.74 5.64
CA VAL A 262 1.80 -18.48 5.41
C VAL A 262 2.00 -18.22 3.92
N ILE A 263 2.47 -19.19 3.16
CA ILE A 263 2.65 -19.06 1.70
C ILE A 263 1.32 -18.77 1.01
N LYS A 264 0.24 -19.48 1.39
CA LYS A 264 -1.10 -19.26 0.83
C LYS A 264 -1.65 -17.87 1.18
N GLY A 265 -1.30 -17.34 2.34
CA GLY A 265 -1.72 -16.02 2.82
C GLY A 265 -0.99 -14.84 2.18
N VAL A 266 0.10 -15.07 1.43
CA VAL A 266 0.78 -14.03 0.66
C VAL A 266 -0.17 -13.48 -0.40
N PRO A 267 -0.24 -12.14 -0.59
CA PRO A 267 -1.11 -11.53 -1.59
C PRO A 267 -0.56 -11.69 -3.02
N TRP A 268 -0.51 -12.92 -3.52
CA TRP A 268 0.02 -13.29 -4.84
C TRP A 268 -0.58 -12.48 -5.97
N SER A 269 -1.88 -12.20 -5.88
CA SER A 269 -2.58 -11.37 -6.87
C SER A 269 -1.95 -9.98 -6.98
N THR A 270 -1.58 -9.36 -5.86
CA THR A 270 -0.94 -8.05 -5.83
C THR A 270 0.50 -8.12 -6.35
N LEU A 271 1.26 -9.16 -5.97
CA LEU A 271 2.63 -9.34 -6.45
C LEU A 271 2.66 -9.46 -7.98
N LEU A 272 1.81 -10.34 -8.54
CA LEU A 272 1.70 -10.54 -9.99
C LEU A 272 1.22 -9.27 -10.71
N MET A 273 0.31 -8.52 -10.07
CA MET A 273 -0.19 -7.27 -10.65
C MET A 273 0.91 -6.22 -10.75
N VAL A 274 1.64 -5.97 -9.66
CA VAL A 274 2.72 -4.97 -9.63
C VAL A 274 3.83 -5.31 -10.61
N THR A 275 4.30 -6.57 -10.59
CA THR A 275 5.41 -6.99 -11.45
C THR A 275 5.01 -7.10 -12.92
N GLY A 276 3.79 -7.59 -13.20
CA GLY A 276 3.30 -7.71 -14.56
C GLY A 276 3.06 -6.34 -15.23
N ILE A 277 2.46 -5.40 -14.50
CA ILE A 277 2.31 -4.03 -15.02
C ILE A 277 3.68 -3.38 -15.15
N GLY A 278 4.62 -3.62 -14.25
CA GLY A 278 6.00 -3.14 -14.36
C GLY A 278 6.66 -3.57 -15.67
N MET A 279 6.50 -4.84 -16.07
CA MET A 279 7.03 -5.34 -17.36
C MET A 279 6.47 -4.57 -18.57
N LEU A 280 5.15 -4.38 -18.61
CA LEU A 280 4.52 -3.63 -19.68
C LEU A 280 4.92 -2.15 -19.65
N MET A 281 4.95 -1.54 -18.47
CA MET A 281 5.33 -0.14 -18.27
C MET A 281 6.77 0.16 -18.71
N ASN A 282 7.69 -0.79 -18.49
CA ASN A 282 9.06 -0.65 -18.97
C ASN A 282 9.09 -0.48 -20.50
N ILE A 283 8.37 -1.33 -21.24
CA ILE A 283 8.27 -1.22 -22.70
C ILE A 283 7.55 0.07 -23.11
N VAL A 284 6.42 0.40 -22.45
CA VAL A 284 5.66 1.64 -22.72
C VAL A 284 6.53 2.88 -22.51
N SER A 285 7.36 2.89 -21.48
CA SER A 285 8.30 3.98 -21.21
C SER A 285 9.37 4.08 -22.29
N ASP A 286 10.00 2.97 -22.63
CA ASP A 286 11.10 2.94 -23.61
C ASP A 286 10.66 3.35 -25.00
N VAL A 287 9.40 3.06 -25.40
CA VAL A 287 8.85 3.48 -26.70
C VAL A 287 8.27 4.89 -26.70
N GLY A 288 8.34 5.61 -25.56
CA GLY A 288 7.88 7.00 -25.40
C GLY A 288 6.40 7.15 -25.06
N GLY A 289 5.70 6.05 -24.67
CA GLY A 289 4.29 6.11 -24.29
C GLY A 289 4.09 6.94 -23.01
N VAL A 290 4.98 6.82 -22.01
CA VAL A 290 4.92 7.63 -20.80
C VAL A 290 5.08 9.12 -21.12
N ASP A 291 5.99 9.47 -22.02
CA ASP A 291 6.19 10.87 -22.45
C ASP A 291 4.94 11.40 -23.17
N LEU A 292 4.33 10.59 -24.03
CA LEU A 292 3.08 10.96 -24.71
C LEU A 292 1.93 11.18 -23.72
N MET A 293 1.76 10.29 -22.73
CA MET A 293 0.76 10.45 -21.68
C MET A 293 1.04 11.68 -20.82
N SER A 294 2.29 11.90 -20.45
CA SER A 294 2.72 13.05 -19.67
C SER A 294 2.46 14.37 -20.42
N ASN A 295 2.80 14.43 -21.70
CA ASN A 295 2.56 15.61 -22.54
C ASN A 295 1.05 15.86 -22.73
N GLY A 296 0.26 14.79 -22.89
CA GLY A 296 -1.20 14.87 -22.94
C GLY A 296 -1.80 15.46 -21.68
N LEU A 297 -1.36 15.01 -20.51
CA LEU A 297 -1.77 15.59 -19.22
C LEU A 297 -1.29 17.05 -19.10
N ALA A 298 -0.05 17.33 -19.50
CA ALA A 298 0.53 18.68 -19.45
C ALA A 298 -0.24 19.69 -20.30
N SER A 299 -0.79 19.29 -21.44
CA SER A 299 -1.54 20.18 -22.32
C SER A 299 -2.79 20.79 -21.67
N ILE A 300 -3.33 20.14 -20.64
CA ILE A 300 -4.49 20.64 -19.87
C ILE A 300 -4.09 21.22 -18.51
N MET A 301 -2.79 21.17 -18.16
CA MET A 301 -2.25 21.67 -16.89
C MET A 301 -1.77 23.10 -17.01
N THR A 302 -1.97 23.84 -15.94
CA THR A 302 -1.33 25.14 -15.67
C THR A 302 -0.52 25.03 -14.38
N PRO A 303 0.40 25.96 -14.07
CA PRO A 303 1.12 25.94 -12.80
C PRO A 303 0.21 25.82 -11.57
N LYS A 304 -1.00 26.41 -11.61
CA LYS A 304 -1.98 26.35 -10.52
C LYS A 304 -2.79 25.05 -10.47
N THR A 305 -2.98 24.41 -11.60
CA THR A 305 -3.88 23.24 -11.72
C THR A 305 -3.14 21.90 -11.84
N ALA A 306 -1.83 21.90 -12.06
CA ALA A 306 -1.04 20.71 -12.33
C ALA A 306 -1.21 19.63 -11.27
N VAL A 307 -1.06 19.97 -10.00
CA VAL A 307 -1.21 19.02 -8.89
C VAL A 307 -2.65 18.50 -8.77
N ALA A 308 -3.64 19.37 -8.96
CA ALA A 308 -5.05 18.98 -8.90
C ALA A 308 -5.43 18.03 -10.04
N ILE A 309 -4.98 18.31 -11.28
CA ILE A 309 -5.25 17.45 -12.45
C ILE A 309 -4.57 16.09 -12.28
N GLN A 310 -3.33 16.07 -11.82
CA GLN A 310 -2.61 14.81 -11.53
C GLN A 310 -3.35 14.00 -10.46
N GLY A 311 -3.74 14.65 -9.37
CA GLY A 311 -4.48 14.00 -8.28
C GLY A 311 -5.86 13.48 -8.72
N LEU A 312 -6.62 14.26 -9.49
CA LEU A 312 -7.91 13.84 -10.04
C LEU A 312 -7.76 12.66 -11.01
N SER A 313 -6.78 12.69 -11.90
CA SER A 313 -6.50 11.58 -12.82
C SER A 313 -6.18 10.29 -12.07
N ALA A 314 -5.32 10.36 -11.04
CA ALA A 314 -5.01 9.23 -10.18
C ALA A 314 -6.25 8.77 -9.38
N GLY A 315 -7.06 9.70 -8.89
CA GLY A 315 -8.30 9.41 -8.17
C GLY A 315 -9.32 8.68 -9.03
N ILE A 316 -9.59 9.17 -10.24
CA ILE A 316 -10.49 8.51 -11.20
C ILE A 316 -9.98 7.09 -11.52
N LEU A 317 -8.69 6.95 -11.79
CA LEU A 317 -8.10 5.63 -12.08
C LEU A 317 -8.22 4.68 -10.87
N SER A 318 -8.15 5.21 -9.65
CA SER A 318 -8.31 4.42 -8.41
C SER A 318 -9.71 3.85 -8.22
N TRP A 319 -10.74 4.43 -8.82
CA TRP A 319 -12.10 3.87 -8.76
C TRP A 319 -12.24 2.53 -9.50
N PHE A 320 -11.42 2.34 -10.51
CA PHE A 320 -11.50 1.18 -11.41
C PHE A 320 -10.34 0.21 -11.22
N SER A 321 -9.33 0.57 -10.41
CA SER A 321 -8.11 -0.22 -10.32
C SER A 321 -7.43 -0.14 -8.95
N SER A 322 -6.49 -1.06 -8.72
CA SER A 322 -5.68 -1.07 -7.50
C SER A 322 -4.66 0.06 -7.49
N ALA A 323 -4.57 0.80 -6.39
CA ALA A 323 -3.56 1.84 -6.22
C ALA A 323 -2.14 1.28 -6.37
N ILE A 324 -1.83 0.17 -5.70
CA ILE A 324 -0.49 -0.45 -5.72
C ILE A 324 -0.19 -1.07 -7.09
N GLY A 325 -1.17 -1.79 -7.63
CA GLY A 325 -0.95 -2.58 -8.83
C GLY A 325 -1.06 -1.81 -10.14
N VAL A 326 -1.78 -0.69 -10.18
CA VAL A 326 -2.06 0.04 -11.41
C VAL A 326 -1.76 1.52 -11.29
N VAL A 327 -2.39 2.21 -10.29
CA VAL A 327 -2.35 3.68 -10.26
C VAL A 327 -0.93 4.21 -10.08
N TRP A 328 -0.19 3.68 -9.12
CA TRP A 328 1.17 4.15 -8.88
C TRP A 328 2.13 3.80 -10.01
N PRO A 329 2.18 2.57 -10.54
CA PRO A 329 3.01 2.26 -11.69
C PRO A 329 2.73 3.12 -12.93
N THR A 330 1.49 3.56 -13.11
CA THR A 330 1.11 4.37 -14.29
C THR A 330 1.27 5.88 -14.03
N MET A 331 0.94 6.38 -12.84
CA MET A 331 0.90 7.81 -12.56
C MET A 331 2.21 8.38 -12.02
N VAL A 332 2.98 7.63 -11.22
CA VAL A 332 4.24 8.13 -10.67
C VAL A 332 5.24 8.52 -11.76
N PRO A 333 5.40 7.78 -12.87
CA PRO A 333 6.28 8.20 -13.96
C PRO A 333 5.94 9.56 -14.59
N THR A 334 4.68 10.00 -14.51
CA THR A 334 4.25 11.30 -15.08
C THR A 334 4.47 12.50 -14.14
N VAL A 335 4.80 12.24 -12.87
CA VAL A 335 4.94 13.31 -11.84
C VAL A 335 6.06 14.30 -12.16
N ARG A 336 7.16 13.84 -12.79
CA ARG A 336 8.28 14.69 -13.15
C ARG A 336 7.87 15.90 -14.01
N LEU A 337 6.98 15.68 -14.97
CA LEU A 337 6.47 16.75 -15.83
C LEU A 337 5.53 17.66 -15.06
N THR A 338 4.66 17.11 -14.22
CA THR A 338 3.77 17.88 -13.33
C THR A 338 4.56 18.81 -12.41
N LEU A 339 5.68 18.34 -11.86
CA LEU A 339 6.58 19.14 -11.04
C LEU A 339 7.23 20.28 -11.85
N ARG A 340 7.69 20.00 -13.09
CA ARG A 340 8.26 21.04 -13.96
C ARG A 340 7.26 22.14 -14.26
N ILE A 341 5.99 21.80 -14.53
CA ILE A 341 4.94 22.77 -14.80
C ILE A 341 4.58 23.55 -13.51
N GLY A 342 4.46 22.87 -12.37
CA GLY A 342 4.07 23.48 -11.10
C GLY A 342 5.15 24.37 -10.46
N ILE A 343 6.44 24.15 -10.79
CA ILE A 343 7.57 24.93 -10.25
C ILE A 343 7.97 26.09 -11.19
N SER A 344 7.43 26.15 -12.40
CA SER A 344 7.74 27.21 -13.37
C SER A 344 7.11 28.59 -12.98
N MET A 345 6.78 28.77 -11.72
CA MET A 345 6.51 30.07 -11.09
C MET A 345 7.75 30.54 -10.32
#